data_5aaa279e31ac20d2681f881c40ea4f02
#
_entry.id   5aaa279e31ac20d2681f881c40ea4f02
#
_cell.length_a   1.000
_cell.length_b   1.000
_cell.length_c   1.000
_cell.angle_alpha   90.00
_cell.angle_beta   90.00
_cell.angle_gamma   90.00
#
_symmetry.space_group_name_H-M   'P 1'
#
loop_
_entity.id
_entity.type
_entity.pdbx_description
1 polymer ?
#
loop_
_entity_poly.entity_id
_entity_poly.type
_entity_poly.pdbx_seq_one_letter_code
_entity_poly.pdbx_strand_id
1 'polypeptide(L)'
;MTSTADSGEETVVYDLDPACTLEDVSEGNYYHATVNGVVDYGVFVDLSESVSGLAHESNYEGSYEVGDDLVVELTEIRENGDLSFDPVDLDDWETVAVGHDYDIADAGELGDAIGETVHLEGEVVQIKQTGGPTIFHVSDETGVIPCAAFEEAGVRAYPEVEIDDVIRVTGTVDERDNALQVEVENLDVLTDDEAEDVRERLESALEERARPHETEPLVEWPALTQMFPDLEEVATQLRRTVLESRPIRVRHHADGDGMCASIPVQYALERFIRRPTKTPRPSATCSSVSPRRPPSTRWRK
;
A
#
# COMPACT_ATOMS: atom_id res chain seq x y z
N MET A 1 48.09 21.87 26.60
CA MET A 1 47.60 20.50 26.34
C MET A 1 46.09 20.58 26.26
N THR A 2 45.59 20.90 25.09
CA THR A 2 44.14 20.90 24.76
C THR A 2 43.91 19.75 23.81
N SER A 3 43.33 18.70 24.34
CA SER A 3 42.87 17.56 23.57
C SER A 3 41.62 18.00 22.81
N THR A 4 41.75 18.17 21.51
CA THR A 4 40.64 18.22 20.59
C THR A 4 40.09 16.79 20.49
N ALA A 5 38.91 16.58 21.00
CA ALA A 5 38.16 15.37 20.70
C ALA A 5 37.76 15.47 19.21
N ASP A 6 38.42 14.67 18.40
CA ASP A 6 37.97 14.31 17.06
C ASP A 6 36.70 13.48 17.23
N SER A 7 35.57 14.10 16.99
CA SER A 7 34.32 13.39 16.79
C SER A 7 34.39 12.81 15.37
N GLY A 8 34.84 11.56 15.26
CA GLY A 8 34.74 10.83 14.01
C GLY A 8 33.27 10.80 13.57
N GLU A 9 32.90 11.65 12.63
CA GLU A 9 31.70 11.47 11.84
C GLU A 9 31.95 10.22 11.00
N GLU A 10 31.23 9.14 11.26
CA GLU A 10 31.23 7.95 10.40
C GLU A 10 30.77 8.39 9.01
N THR A 11 31.58 8.12 8.00
CA THR A 11 31.23 8.46 6.63
C THR A 11 30.11 7.54 6.19
N VAL A 12 29.00 8.11 5.72
CA VAL A 12 27.85 7.36 5.21
C VAL A 12 27.94 7.26 3.70
N VAL A 13 27.77 6.04 3.17
CA VAL A 13 27.66 5.76 1.74
C VAL A 13 26.24 5.26 1.48
N TYR A 14 25.53 5.96 0.62
CA TYR A 14 24.16 5.61 0.23
C TYR A 14 24.13 4.56 -0.87
N ASP A 15 23.31 3.53 -0.69
CA ASP A 15 23.03 2.50 -1.69
C ASP A 15 21.59 2.71 -2.19
N LEU A 16 21.45 3.11 -3.44
CA LEU A 16 20.16 3.49 -4.01
C LEU A 16 19.40 2.28 -4.51
N ASP A 17 18.11 2.20 -4.17
CA ASP A 17 17.19 1.28 -4.81
C ASP A 17 17.11 1.54 -6.32
N PRO A 18 16.92 0.51 -7.17
CA PRO A 18 16.77 0.68 -8.62
C PRO A 18 15.72 1.72 -9.04
N ALA A 19 14.68 1.93 -8.25
CA ALA A 19 13.60 2.91 -8.51
C ALA A 19 13.99 4.36 -8.20
N CYS A 20 15.10 4.61 -7.50
CA CYS A 20 15.53 5.97 -7.14
C CYS A 20 15.82 6.82 -8.38
N THR A 21 15.47 8.09 -8.27
CA THR A 21 15.57 9.12 -9.31
C THR A 21 16.53 10.25 -8.92
N LEU A 22 16.63 11.29 -9.77
CA LEU A 22 17.42 12.48 -9.45
C LEU A 22 16.95 13.22 -8.20
N GLU A 23 15.72 13.01 -7.75
CA GLU A 23 15.16 13.64 -6.55
C GLU A 23 15.72 13.00 -5.26
N ASP A 24 16.21 11.78 -5.35
CA ASP A 24 16.73 11.00 -4.21
C ASP A 24 18.23 11.21 -3.97
N VAL A 25 18.91 12.00 -4.81
CA VAL A 25 20.34 12.26 -4.70
C VAL A 25 20.64 13.70 -4.36
N SER A 26 21.74 13.92 -3.66
CA SER A 26 22.19 15.25 -3.25
C SER A 26 23.69 15.44 -3.42
N GLU A 27 24.10 16.63 -3.88
CA GLU A 27 25.52 17.01 -4.00
C GLU A 27 26.24 16.90 -2.65
N GLY A 28 27.47 16.39 -2.70
CA GLY A 28 28.35 16.22 -1.54
C GLY A 28 28.12 14.95 -0.76
N ASN A 29 27.20 14.09 -1.17
CA ASN A 29 27.00 12.76 -0.59
C ASN A 29 27.78 11.68 -1.35
N TYR A 30 28.04 10.57 -0.66
CA TYR A 30 28.74 9.40 -1.21
C TYR A 30 27.72 8.31 -1.54
N TYR A 31 27.92 7.68 -2.71
CA TYR A 31 27.02 6.66 -3.23
C TYR A 31 27.78 5.41 -3.69
N HIS A 32 27.17 4.25 -3.51
CA HIS A 32 27.56 3.06 -4.25
C HIS A 32 27.21 3.21 -5.72
N ALA A 33 28.14 2.84 -6.59
CA ALA A 33 27.99 2.96 -8.02
C ALA A 33 28.63 1.79 -8.73
N THR A 34 28.07 1.40 -9.88
CA THR A 34 28.64 0.38 -10.76
C THR A 34 29.04 1.01 -12.09
N VAL A 35 30.23 0.69 -12.59
CA VAL A 35 30.71 1.18 -13.89
C VAL A 35 29.94 0.54 -15.03
N ASN A 36 29.21 1.36 -15.81
CA ASN A 36 28.46 0.89 -16.98
C ASN A 36 29.18 1.13 -18.30
N GLY A 37 30.15 2.04 -18.34
CA GLY A 37 30.89 2.36 -19.57
C GLY A 37 32.23 3.04 -19.31
N VAL A 38 33.22 2.73 -20.17
CA VAL A 38 34.55 3.36 -20.13
C VAL A 38 34.80 4.09 -21.43
N VAL A 39 35.22 5.37 -21.32
CA VAL A 39 35.49 6.26 -22.45
C VAL A 39 36.88 6.91 -22.31
N ASP A 40 37.36 7.58 -23.37
CA ASP A 40 38.72 8.18 -23.38
C ASP A 40 38.89 9.29 -22.32
N TYR A 41 37.81 9.84 -21.78
CA TYR A 41 37.84 10.99 -20.85
C TYR A 41 37.25 10.65 -19.46
N GLY A 42 36.93 9.38 -19.20
CA GLY A 42 36.39 8.96 -17.88
C GLY A 42 35.59 7.67 -17.93
N VAL A 43 34.81 7.46 -16.86
CA VAL A 43 33.90 6.31 -16.75
C VAL A 43 32.49 6.79 -16.47
N PHE A 44 31.52 6.14 -17.08
CA PHE A 44 30.13 6.28 -16.71
C PHE A 44 29.79 5.31 -15.60
N VAL A 45 29.05 5.80 -14.61
CA VAL A 45 28.63 5.04 -13.45
C VAL A 45 27.12 5.15 -13.27
N ASP A 46 26.51 4.06 -12.85
CA ASP A 46 25.09 3.97 -12.49
C ASP A 46 24.97 3.85 -10.96
N LEU A 47 24.08 4.62 -10.39
CA LEU A 47 23.67 4.54 -8.99
C LEU A 47 22.33 3.82 -8.85
N SER A 48 21.46 3.97 -9.85
CA SER A 48 20.17 3.28 -9.98
C SER A 48 19.84 3.09 -11.46
N GLU A 49 18.65 2.55 -11.79
CA GLU A 49 18.21 2.42 -13.21
C GLU A 49 18.04 3.78 -13.91
N SER A 50 17.74 4.84 -13.14
CA SER A 50 17.46 6.18 -13.64
C SER A 50 18.54 7.21 -13.30
N VAL A 51 19.46 6.89 -12.41
CA VAL A 51 20.52 7.81 -11.94
C VAL A 51 21.88 7.35 -12.42
N SER A 52 22.41 8.03 -13.41
CA SER A 52 23.73 7.75 -13.97
C SER A 52 24.51 9.05 -14.26
N GLY A 53 25.82 8.97 -14.33
CA GLY A 53 26.63 10.13 -14.66
C GLY A 53 28.10 9.79 -14.96
N LEU A 54 28.91 10.82 -15.07
CA LEU A 54 30.30 10.71 -15.50
C LEU A 54 31.27 10.99 -14.36
N ALA A 55 32.23 10.09 -14.14
CA ALA A 55 33.45 10.37 -13.40
C ALA A 55 34.58 10.65 -14.37
N HIS A 56 35.09 11.90 -14.35
CA HIS A 56 36.12 12.34 -15.30
C HIS A 56 37.50 11.77 -14.95
N GLU A 57 38.30 11.38 -15.95
CA GLU A 57 39.63 10.75 -15.76
C GLU A 57 40.60 11.63 -14.93
N SER A 58 40.40 12.94 -14.89
CA SER A 58 41.26 13.84 -14.10
C SER A 58 41.03 13.71 -12.57
N ASN A 59 39.96 13.06 -12.15
CA ASN A 59 39.50 13.03 -10.77
C ASN A 59 39.81 11.71 -10.05
N TYR A 60 40.46 10.76 -10.75
CA TYR A 60 40.89 9.50 -10.14
C TYR A 60 42.23 9.00 -10.73
N GLU A 61 42.90 8.13 -10.00
CA GLU A 61 44.12 7.47 -10.45
C GLU A 61 43.82 5.96 -10.70
N GLY A 62 44.23 5.43 -11.84
CA GLY A 62 44.02 4.03 -12.19
C GLY A 62 43.15 3.81 -13.40
N SER A 63 42.58 2.61 -13.52
CA SER A 63 41.65 2.26 -14.59
C SER A 63 40.53 1.39 -14.04
N TYR A 64 39.34 1.62 -14.50
CA TYR A 64 38.14 0.83 -14.19
C TYR A 64 37.71 -0.01 -15.39
N GLU A 65 37.06 -1.13 -15.13
CA GLU A 65 36.39 -1.95 -16.12
C GLU A 65 34.89 -1.93 -15.96
N VAL A 66 34.12 -2.21 -17.01
CA VAL A 66 32.66 -2.30 -16.92
C VAL A 66 32.26 -3.42 -15.97
N GLY A 67 31.43 -3.09 -14.99
CA GLY A 67 30.99 -3.99 -13.94
C GLY A 67 31.76 -3.85 -12.61
N ASP A 68 32.75 -2.93 -12.55
CA ASP A 68 33.42 -2.62 -11.27
C ASP A 68 32.50 -1.83 -10.37
N ASP A 69 32.48 -2.20 -9.08
CA ASP A 69 31.79 -1.45 -8.03
C ASP A 69 32.76 -0.46 -7.37
N LEU A 70 32.31 0.75 -7.13
CA LEU A 70 33.10 1.82 -6.51
C LEU A 70 32.21 2.73 -5.65
N VAL A 71 32.84 3.51 -4.77
CA VAL A 71 32.17 4.60 -4.08
C VAL A 71 32.50 5.91 -4.80
N VAL A 72 31.46 6.71 -5.04
CA VAL A 72 31.59 8.02 -5.68
C VAL A 72 30.99 9.12 -4.82
N GLU A 73 31.59 10.31 -4.85
CA GLU A 73 31.00 11.54 -4.36
C GLU A 73 30.24 12.21 -5.52
N LEU A 74 28.98 12.59 -5.29
CA LEU A 74 28.22 13.41 -6.23
C LEU A 74 28.65 14.87 -6.08
N THR A 75 29.41 15.38 -7.05
CA THR A 75 30.03 16.71 -6.98
C THR A 75 29.20 17.80 -7.65
N GLU A 76 28.42 17.49 -8.66
CA GLU A 76 27.61 18.48 -9.40
C GLU A 76 26.37 17.85 -10.04
N ILE A 77 25.21 18.50 -9.86
CA ILE A 77 23.98 18.20 -10.60
C ILE A 77 23.74 19.39 -11.55
N ARG A 78 23.85 19.18 -12.86
CA ARG A 78 23.67 20.22 -13.86
C ARG A 78 22.20 20.47 -14.17
N GLU A 79 21.88 21.68 -14.66
CA GLU A 79 20.51 22.08 -15.03
C GLU A 79 19.86 21.17 -16.10
N ASN A 80 20.65 20.44 -16.88
CA ASN A 80 20.17 19.49 -17.88
C ASN A 80 20.00 18.06 -17.34
N GLY A 81 20.25 17.85 -16.04
CA GLY A 81 20.17 16.56 -15.37
C GLY A 81 21.45 15.71 -15.45
N ASP A 82 22.53 16.18 -16.10
CA ASP A 82 23.82 15.47 -16.09
C ASP A 82 24.46 15.52 -14.71
N LEU A 83 24.97 14.36 -14.24
CA LEU A 83 25.66 14.22 -12.98
C LEU A 83 27.16 14.08 -13.18
N SER A 84 27.92 14.71 -12.27
CA SER A 84 29.38 14.58 -12.19
C SER A 84 29.78 13.92 -10.90
N PHE A 85 30.62 12.91 -10.99
CA PHE A 85 31.07 12.10 -9.87
C PHE A 85 32.59 12.12 -9.73
N ASP A 86 33.06 12.04 -8.49
CA ASP A 86 34.45 11.82 -8.14
C ASP A 86 34.59 10.48 -7.40
N PRO A 87 35.27 9.47 -7.98
CA PRO A 87 35.57 8.23 -7.27
C PRO A 87 36.39 8.49 -6.01
N VAL A 88 36.00 7.86 -4.92
CA VAL A 88 36.59 8.06 -3.58
C VAL A 88 37.03 6.73 -3.01
N ASP A 89 38.22 6.68 -2.45
CA ASP A 89 38.72 5.53 -1.71
C ASP A 89 38.55 5.81 -0.21
N LEU A 90 37.60 5.13 0.42
CA LEU A 90 37.26 5.29 1.83
C LEU A 90 37.80 4.10 2.63
N ASP A 91 38.41 4.38 3.77
CA ASP A 91 38.97 3.33 4.66
C ASP A 91 37.89 2.63 5.51
N ASP A 92 36.81 3.38 5.89
CA ASP A 92 35.71 2.88 6.71
C ASP A 92 34.44 3.71 6.46
N TRP A 93 33.28 3.07 6.33
CA TRP A 93 31.99 3.74 6.13
C TRP A 93 30.83 2.86 6.56
N GLU A 94 29.69 3.49 6.81
CA GLU A 94 28.39 2.82 7.01
C GLU A 94 27.60 2.90 5.71
N THR A 95 27.02 1.77 5.28
CA THR A 95 26.12 1.74 4.12
C THR A 95 24.68 1.95 4.58
N VAL A 96 23.99 2.92 3.98
CA VAL A 96 22.56 3.18 4.22
C VAL A 96 21.81 3.00 2.92
N ALA A 97 20.85 2.07 2.92
CA ALA A 97 19.94 1.89 1.80
C ALA A 97 18.97 3.07 1.70
N VAL A 98 18.77 3.56 0.48
CA VAL A 98 17.83 4.66 0.16
C VAL A 98 16.81 4.15 -0.84
N GLY A 99 15.53 4.16 -0.45
CA GLY A 99 14.42 3.91 -1.34
C GLY A 99 13.87 5.21 -1.95
N HIS A 100 13.17 5.10 -3.06
CA HIS A 100 12.46 6.22 -3.65
C HIS A 100 11.23 6.57 -2.81
N ASP A 101 11.04 7.86 -2.48
CA ASP A 101 9.86 8.33 -1.74
C ASP A 101 8.70 8.58 -2.73
N TYR A 102 7.79 7.64 -2.82
CA TYR A 102 6.64 7.73 -3.71
C TYR A 102 5.54 8.61 -3.10
N ASP A 103 5.01 9.54 -3.88
CA ASP A 103 3.75 10.21 -3.55
C ASP A 103 2.57 9.26 -3.79
N ILE A 104 2.15 8.57 -2.72
CA ILE A 104 1.14 7.53 -2.79
C ILE A 104 -0.26 8.14 -2.81
N ALA A 105 -0.99 7.87 -3.88
CA ALA A 105 -2.34 8.35 -4.09
C ALA A 105 -3.38 7.45 -3.39
N ASP A 106 -4.46 8.08 -2.92
CA ASP A 106 -5.60 7.41 -2.30
C ASP A 106 -6.55 6.81 -3.35
N ALA A 107 -6.77 5.50 -3.35
CA ALA A 107 -7.69 4.81 -4.28
C ALA A 107 -9.12 5.37 -4.25
N GLY A 108 -9.55 5.92 -3.09
CA GLY A 108 -10.85 6.55 -2.93
C GLY A 108 -10.97 7.96 -3.50
N GLU A 109 -9.87 8.61 -3.89
CA GLU A 109 -9.82 10.02 -4.32
C GLU A 109 -9.33 10.21 -5.76
N LEU A 110 -9.08 9.15 -6.50
CA LEU A 110 -8.56 9.17 -7.88
C LEU A 110 -9.45 9.88 -8.92
N GLY A 111 -10.67 10.27 -8.54
CA GLY A 111 -11.61 10.92 -9.48
C GLY A 111 -11.13 12.23 -10.08
N ASP A 112 -10.24 12.93 -9.39
CA ASP A 112 -9.67 14.19 -9.85
C ASP A 112 -8.34 14.02 -10.62
N ALA A 113 -7.77 12.80 -10.60
CA ALA A 113 -6.48 12.46 -11.22
C ALA A 113 -6.63 11.70 -12.57
N ILE A 114 -7.81 11.79 -13.23
CA ILE A 114 -8.04 11.11 -14.51
C ILE A 114 -7.07 11.62 -15.58
N GLY A 115 -6.30 10.69 -16.16
CA GLY A 115 -5.26 10.97 -17.16
C GLY A 115 -3.89 11.28 -16.57
N GLU A 116 -3.74 11.27 -15.25
CA GLU A 116 -2.47 11.43 -14.55
C GLU A 116 -1.89 10.07 -14.18
N THR A 117 -0.56 9.97 -14.13
CA THR A 117 0.15 8.81 -13.61
C THR A 117 0.20 8.91 -12.09
N VAL A 118 -0.14 7.84 -11.40
CA VAL A 118 -0.21 7.76 -9.94
C VAL A 118 0.55 6.54 -9.43
N HIS A 119 0.98 6.61 -8.18
CA HIS A 119 1.50 5.47 -7.43
C HIS A 119 0.48 5.07 -6.38
N LEU A 120 0.18 3.78 -6.30
CA LEU A 120 -0.78 3.20 -5.35
C LEU A 120 -0.14 2.06 -4.59
N GLU A 121 -0.38 1.98 -3.30
CA GLU A 121 -0.03 0.83 -2.49
C GLU A 121 -1.26 0.20 -1.87
N GLY A 122 -1.28 -1.11 -1.79
CA GLY A 122 -2.39 -1.80 -1.16
C GLY A 122 -2.33 -3.32 -1.30
N GLU A 123 -3.30 -3.98 -0.69
CA GLU A 123 -3.45 -5.43 -0.70
C GLU A 123 -4.32 -5.88 -1.88
N VAL A 124 -3.90 -6.94 -2.56
CA VAL A 124 -4.66 -7.56 -3.65
C VAL A 124 -5.82 -8.38 -3.09
N VAL A 125 -7.02 -7.85 -3.15
CA VAL A 125 -8.23 -8.51 -2.62
C VAL A 125 -8.94 -9.40 -3.65
N GLN A 126 -8.67 -9.23 -4.94
CA GLN A 126 -9.24 -10.07 -6.00
C GLN A 126 -8.41 -9.97 -7.28
N ILE A 127 -8.28 -11.09 -8.00
CA ILE A 127 -7.66 -11.15 -9.32
C ILE A 127 -8.69 -11.70 -10.31
N LYS A 128 -8.87 -11.02 -11.46
CA LYS A 128 -9.73 -11.46 -12.56
C LYS A 128 -8.94 -11.53 -13.84
N GLN A 129 -8.86 -12.72 -14.41
CA GLN A 129 -8.38 -12.90 -15.78
C GLN A 129 -9.53 -12.62 -16.75
N THR A 130 -9.31 -11.72 -17.71
CA THR A 130 -10.27 -11.42 -18.78
C THR A 130 -9.75 -11.92 -20.13
N GLY A 131 -10.45 -11.68 -21.22
CA GLY A 131 -9.96 -11.93 -22.57
C GLY A 131 -8.95 -10.88 -23.07
N GLY A 132 -8.72 -9.82 -22.30
CA GLY A 132 -7.74 -8.76 -22.47
C GLY A 132 -6.84 -8.70 -21.22
N PRO A 133 -6.94 -7.60 -20.42
CA PRO A 133 -6.07 -7.42 -19.27
C PRO A 133 -6.35 -8.40 -18.12
N THR A 134 -5.34 -8.60 -17.27
CA THR A 134 -5.52 -9.09 -15.92
C THR A 134 -5.93 -7.93 -15.04
N ILE A 135 -7.01 -8.07 -14.27
CA ILE A 135 -7.52 -7.03 -13.37
C ILE A 135 -7.19 -7.42 -11.93
N PHE A 136 -6.33 -6.64 -11.30
CA PHE A 136 -6.05 -6.72 -9.86
C PHE A 136 -6.96 -5.72 -9.15
N HIS A 137 -7.71 -6.16 -8.14
CA HIS A 137 -8.45 -5.25 -7.28
C HIS A 137 -7.58 -5.00 -6.07
N VAL A 138 -7.07 -3.78 -5.99
CA VAL A 138 -6.16 -3.33 -4.93
C VAL A 138 -6.94 -2.54 -3.90
N SER A 139 -6.78 -2.89 -2.64
CA SER A 139 -7.42 -2.24 -1.50
C SER A 139 -6.40 -1.44 -0.71
N ASP A 140 -6.62 -0.15 -0.58
CA ASP A 140 -5.93 0.73 0.35
C ASP A 140 -6.80 1.12 1.55
N GLU A 141 -6.36 2.10 2.35
CA GLU A 141 -7.08 2.64 3.51
C GLU A 141 -8.41 3.31 3.12
N THR A 142 -8.52 3.80 1.89
CA THR A 142 -9.62 4.64 1.42
C THR A 142 -10.63 3.88 0.58
N GLY A 143 -10.16 2.83 -0.13
CA GLY A 143 -11.05 2.09 -1.01
C GLY A 143 -10.49 0.87 -1.70
N VAL A 144 -11.15 0.48 -2.78
CA VAL A 144 -10.70 -0.59 -3.67
C VAL A 144 -10.77 -0.09 -5.10
N ILE A 145 -9.67 -0.19 -5.83
CA ILE A 145 -9.58 0.23 -7.23
C ILE A 145 -9.18 -0.94 -8.13
N PRO A 146 -9.80 -1.14 -9.30
CA PRO A 146 -9.31 -2.08 -10.28
C PRO A 146 -8.08 -1.53 -11.00
N CYS A 147 -6.99 -2.31 -11.00
CA CYS A 147 -5.76 -2.05 -11.72
C CYS A 147 -5.68 -3.02 -12.91
N ALA A 148 -5.69 -2.49 -14.13
CA ALA A 148 -5.74 -3.26 -15.36
C ALA A 148 -4.33 -3.40 -15.96
N ALA A 149 -3.74 -4.57 -15.85
CA ALA A 149 -2.43 -4.88 -16.42
C ALA A 149 -2.58 -5.58 -17.77
N PHE A 150 -1.99 -4.99 -18.80
CA PHE A 150 -2.04 -5.50 -20.16
C PHE A 150 -0.75 -6.27 -20.49
N GLU A 151 -0.94 -7.47 -20.97
CA GLU A 151 0.07 -8.34 -21.56
C GLU A 151 -0.47 -8.78 -22.93
N GLU A 152 0.06 -9.83 -23.49
CA GLU A 152 -0.52 -10.43 -24.69
C GLU A 152 -1.91 -11.01 -24.43
N ALA A 153 -2.79 -11.01 -25.44
CA ALA A 153 -4.16 -11.47 -25.31
C ALA A 153 -4.26 -12.90 -24.77
N GLY A 154 -4.89 -13.05 -23.61
CA GLY A 154 -5.06 -14.33 -22.90
C GLY A 154 -3.89 -14.77 -22.05
N VAL A 155 -2.84 -13.97 -21.95
CA VAL A 155 -1.72 -14.17 -21.01
C VAL A 155 -2.03 -13.45 -19.71
N ARG A 156 -1.71 -14.07 -18.58
CA ARG A 156 -1.81 -13.43 -17.27
C ARG A 156 -0.62 -12.51 -17.07
N ALA A 157 -0.89 -11.22 -16.94
CA ALA A 157 0.12 -10.27 -16.50
C ALA A 157 0.46 -10.56 -15.02
N TYR A 158 1.74 -10.40 -14.66
CA TYR A 158 2.26 -10.59 -13.31
C TYR A 158 1.79 -11.91 -12.67
N PRO A 159 2.22 -13.08 -13.21
CA PRO A 159 1.77 -14.39 -12.74
C PRO A 159 2.18 -14.72 -11.31
N GLU A 160 3.20 -14.04 -10.79
CA GLU A 160 3.74 -14.15 -9.43
C GLU A 160 2.82 -13.52 -8.37
N VAL A 161 1.99 -12.55 -8.75
CA VAL A 161 1.10 -11.84 -7.81
C VAL A 161 -0.06 -12.72 -7.40
N GLU A 162 -0.27 -12.91 -6.11
CA GLU A 162 -1.38 -13.68 -5.53
C GLU A 162 -2.36 -12.77 -4.75
N ILE A 163 -3.49 -13.34 -4.35
CA ILE A 163 -4.41 -12.66 -3.43
C ILE A 163 -3.74 -12.58 -2.06
N ASP A 164 -3.96 -11.49 -1.34
CA ASP A 164 -3.36 -11.10 -0.05
C ASP A 164 -1.89 -10.62 -0.16
N ASP A 165 -1.31 -10.55 -1.39
CA ASP A 165 -0.05 -9.85 -1.61
C ASP A 165 -0.25 -8.34 -1.47
N VAL A 166 0.77 -7.68 -0.93
CA VAL A 166 0.86 -6.21 -0.90
C VAL A 166 1.68 -5.78 -2.10
N ILE A 167 1.13 -4.86 -2.87
CA ILE A 167 1.75 -4.40 -4.12
C ILE A 167 1.82 -2.89 -4.17
N ARG A 168 2.82 -2.39 -4.89
CA ARG A 168 2.90 -1.01 -5.39
C ARG A 168 2.59 -1.03 -6.88
N VAL A 169 1.68 -0.17 -7.31
CA VAL A 169 1.26 -0.02 -8.71
C VAL A 169 1.58 1.38 -9.17
N THR A 170 2.31 1.50 -10.26
CA THR A 170 2.45 2.73 -11.03
C THR A 170 1.61 2.62 -12.29
N GLY A 171 0.79 3.63 -12.57
CA GLY A 171 -0.06 3.59 -13.75
C GLY A 171 -0.94 4.81 -13.94
N THR A 172 -1.55 4.93 -15.10
CA THR A 172 -2.41 6.04 -15.48
C THR A 172 -3.85 5.81 -15.04
N VAL A 173 -4.46 6.82 -14.39
CA VAL A 173 -5.89 6.77 -14.01
C VAL A 173 -6.75 6.93 -15.25
N ASP A 174 -7.65 5.98 -15.50
CA ASP A 174 -8.60 5.98 -16.63
C ASP A 174 -10.03 5.77 -16.14
N GLU A 175 -11.00 6.25 -16.93
CA GLU A 175 -12.42 5.99 -16.69
C GLU A 175 -12.98 5.09 -17.80
N ARG A 176 -13.39 3.89 -17.43
CA ARG A 176 -13.99 2.92 -18.35
C ARG A 176 -15.38 2.48 -17.88
N ASP A 177 -16.36 2.57 -18.77
CA ASP A 177 -17.76 2.22 -18.46
C ASP A 177 -18.31 2.96 -17.21
N ASN A 178 -17.96 4.23 -17.00
CA ASN A 178 -18.30 5.02 -15.81
C ASN A 178 -17.72 4.48 -14.50
N ALA A 179 -16.63 3.74 -14.55
CA ALA A 179 -15.88 3.28 -13.38
C ALA A 179 -14.41 3.65 -13.54
N LEU A 180 -13.81 4.13 -12.46
CA LEU A 180 -12.37 4.40 -12.41
C LEU A 180 -11.58 3.11 -12.40
N GLN A 181 -10.46 3.11 -13.09
CA GLN A 181 -9.44 2.06 -13.07
C GLN A 181 -8.06 2.70 -13.20
N VAL A 182 -7.03 1.96 -12.85
CA VAL A 182 -5.65 2.32 -13.15
C VAL A 182 -5.14 1.39 -14.24
N GLU A 183 -4.65 1.96 -15.33
CA GLU A 183 -3.94 1.21 -16.37
C GLU A 183 -2.50 1.05 -15.93
N VAL A 184 -2.12 -0.19 -15.60
CA VAL A 184 -0.84 -0.51 -14.97
C VAL A 184 0.30 -0.35 -15.95
N GLU A 185 1.30 0.44 -15.59
CA GLU A 185 2.58 0.60 -16.29
C GLU A 185 3.64 -0.27 -15.63
N ASN A 186 3.70 -0.25 -14.28
CA ASN A 186 4.55 -1.13 -13.48
C ASN A 186 3.81 -1.64 -12.25
N LEU A 187 4.19 -2.83 -11.78
CA LEU A 187 3.65 -3.44 -10.56
C LEU A 187 4.76 -4.21 -9.86
N ASP A 188 5.02 -3.84 -8.61
CA ASP A 188 6.01 -4.46 -7.74
C ASP A 188 5.32 -5.11 -6.55
N VAL A 189 5.76 -6.31 -6.17
CA VAL A 189 5.31 -6.98 -4.94
C VAL A 189 6.19 -6.50 -3.80
N LEU A 190 5.58 -5.81 -2.84
CA LEU A 190 6.26 -5.32 -1.65
C LEU A 190 6.55 -6.49 -0.70
N THR A 191 7.71 -6.45 -0.06
CA THR A 191 8.15 -7.49 0.87
C THR A 191 8.65 -6.85 2.17
N ASP A 192 8.90 -7.69 3.17
CA ASP A 192 9.52 -7.30 4.43
C ASP A 192 8.88 -6.04 5.07
N ASP A 193 9.70 -5.07 5.43
CA ASP A 193 9.28 -3.86 6.16
C ASP A 193 8.26 -3.01 5.37
N GLU A 194 8.43 -2.85 4.06
CA GLU A 194 7.50 -2.07 3.22
C GLU A 194 6.07 -2.69 3.22
N ALA A 195 5.99 -4.01 3.08
CA ALA A 195 4.70 -4.70 3.12
C ALA A 195 4.07 -4.64 4.52
N GLU A 196 4.88 -4.63 5.60
CA GLU A 196 4.39 -4.52 6.97
C GLU A 196 3.83 -3.12 7.24
N ASP A 197 4.49 -2.07 6.78
CA ASP A 197 4.04 -0.68 6.89
C ASP A 197 2.67 -0.46 6.21
N VAL A 198 2.51 -0.99 4.99
CA VAL A 198 1.21 -0.94 4.28
C VAL A 198 0.13 -1.69 5.06
N ARG A 199 0.42 -2.90 5.57
CA ARG A 199 -0.54 -3.68 6.36
C ARG A 199 -0.93 -2.98 7.67
N GLU A 200 0.02 -2.33 8.34
CA GLU A 200 -0.28 -1.54 9.55
C GLU A 200 -1.20 -0.35 9.24
N ARG A 201 -0.97 0.36 8.14
CA ARG A 201 -1.85 1.44 7.67
C ARG A 201 -3.26 0.92 7.38
N LEU A 202 -3.38 -0.17 6.64
CA LEU A 202 -4.67 -0.81 6.32
C LEU A 202 -5.42 -1.25 7.58
N GLU A 203 -4.74 -1.91 8.52
CA GLU A 203 -5.34 -2.37 9.78
C GLU A 203 -5.77 -1.19 10.65
N SER A 204 -4.94 -0.16 10.77
CA SER A 204 -5.26 1.07 11.52
C SER A 204 -6.49 1.78 10.96
N ALA A 205 -6.57 1.92 9.65
CA ALA A 205 -7.73 2.51 8.98
C ALA A 205 -8.99 1.65 9.13
N LEU A 206 -8.85 0.33 9.09
CA LEU A 206 -9.95 -0.61 9.32
C LEU A 206 -10.48 -0.49 10.74
N GLU A 207 -9.60 -0.41 11.74
CA GLU A 207 -9.98 -0.21 13.14
C GLU A 207 -10.72 1.11 13.35
N GLU A 208 -10.21 2.22 12.79
CA GLU A 208 -10.86 3.53 12.90
C GLU A 208 -12.25 3.52 12.26
N ARG A 209 -12.39 2.96 11.06
CA ARG A 209 -13.68 2.83 10.37
C ARG A 209 -14.66 1.89 11.08
N ALA A 210 -14.14 0.90 11.80
CA ALA A 210 -14.95 -0.03 12.59
C ALA A 210 -15.49 0.60 13.87
N ARG A 211 -14.81 1.59 14.47
CA ARG A 211 -15.28 2.25 15.68
C ARG A 211 -16.66 2.88 15.47
N PRO A 212 -17.61 2.66 16.39
CA PRO A 212 -18.88 3.39 16.35
C PRO A 212 -18.64 4.86 16.66
N HIS A 213 -19.46 5.75 16.09
CA HIS A 213 -19.47 7.14 16.52
C HIS A 213 -19.86 7.22 18.00
N GLU A 214 -19.36 8.24 18.70
CA GLU A 214 -19.80 8.54 20.07
C GLU A 214 -21.33 8.58 20.13
N THR A 215 -21.88 7.79 21.03
CA THR A 215 -23.31 7.65 21.22
C THR A 215 -23.63 7.77 22.69
N GLU A 216 -24.63 8.58 23.02
CA GLU A 216 -25.12 8.67 24.37
C GLU A 216 -26.38 7.81 24.55
N PRO A 217 -26.57 7.18 25.73
CA PRO A 217 -27.80 6.46 26.03
C PRO A 217 -28.98 7.40 25.99
N LEU A 218 -30.09 7.00 25.34
CA LEU A 218 -31.33 7.78 25.30
C LEU A 218 -31.97 7.89 26.65
N VAL A 219 -31.59 7.07 27.61
CA VAL A 219 -32.14 7.03 28.98
C VAL A 219 -31.01 6.90 29.97
N GLU A 220 -31.01 7.74 31.00
CA GLU A 220 -30.09 7.58 32.13
C GLU A 220 -30.47 6.37 32.98
N TRP A 221 -29.75 5.27 32.78
CA TRP A 221 -29.92 4.05 33.54
C TRP A 221 -28.55 3.48 33.92
N PRO A 222 -28.24 3.38 35.24
CA PRO A 222 -26.92 2.98 35.71
C PRO A 222 -26.42 1.63 35.13
N ALA A 223 -27.32 0.65 34.96
CA ALA A 223 -26.97 -0.65 34.38
C ALA A 223 -26.60 -0.52 32.90
N LEU A 224 -27.25 0.33 32.14
CA LEU A 224 -26.90 0.60 30.74
C LEU A 224 -25.55 1.29 30.65
N THR A 225 -25.27 2.25 31.52
CA THR A 225 -23.97 2.94 31.58
C THR A 225 -22.82 1.98 31.82
N GLN A 226 -23.03 0.96 32.67
CA GLN A 226 -22.02 -0.09 32.93
C GLN A 226 -21.81 -1.02 31.72
N MET A 227 -22.84 -1.26 30.91
CA MET A 227 -22.79 -2.12 29.73
C MET A 227 -22.30 -1.38 28.47
N PHE A 228 -22.22 -0.09 28.50
CA PHE A 228 -21.96 0.70 27.29
C PHE A 228 -20.62 0.37 26.64
N PRO A 229 -19.50 0.20 27.36
CA PRO A 229 -18.24 -0.24 26.79
C PRO A 229 -18.32 -1.60 26.08
N ASP A 230 -19.03 -2.56 26.66
CA ASP A 230 -19.22 -3.89 26.04
C ASP A 230 -20.05 -3.79 24.76
N LEU A 231 -21.06 -2.90 24.73
CA LEU A 231 -21.87 -2.63 23.53
C LEU A 231 -21.04 -1.97 22.43
N GLU A 232 -20.15 -1.07 22.77
CA GLU A 232 -19.23 -0.42 21.83
C GLU A 232 -18.24 -1.45 21.25
N GLU A 233 -17.69 -2.32 22.06
CA GLU A 233 -16.83 -3.39 21.61
C GLU A 233 -17.56 -4.32 20.63
N VAL A 234 -18.76 -4.78 20.97
CA VAL A 234 -19.57 -5.63 20.10
C VAL A 234 -19.93 -4.90 18.80
N ALA A 235 -20.27 -3.61 18.86
CA ALA A 235 -20.57 -2.82 17.69
C ALA A 235 -19.35 -2.68 16.77
N THR A 236 -18.17 -2.46 17.35
CA THR A 236 -16.89 -2.41 16.62
C THR A 236 -16.62 -3.73 15.90
N GLN A 237 -16.76 -4.86 16.58
CA GLN A 237 -16.57 -6.18 15.99
C GLN A 237 -17.55 -6.48 14.85
N LEU A 238 -18.81 -6.12 15.01
CA LEU A 238 -19.82 -6.28 13.95
C LEU A 238 -19.52 -5.40 12.75
N ARG A 239 -19.13 -4.14 12.96
CA ARG A 239 -18.76 -3.21 11.88
C ARG A 239 -17.51 -3.68 11.15
N ARG A 240 -16.47 -4.10 11.88
CA ARG A 240 -15.26 -4.70 11.32
C ARG A 240 -15.60 -5.91 10.45
N THR A 241 -16.40 -6.84 10.94
CA THR A 241 -16.84 -8.03 10.19
C THR A 241 -17.53 -7.65 8.86
N VAL A 242 -18.33 -6.57 8.85
CA VAL A 242 -18.96 -6.07 7.62
C VAL A 242 -17.92 -5.46 6.67
N LEU A 243 -16.97 -4.68 7.20
CA LEU A 243 -15.91 -4.04 6.40
C LEU A 243 -15.01 -5.09 5.74
N GLU A 244 -14.68 -6.17 6.45
CA GLU A 244 -13.96 -7.33 5.95
C GLU A 244 -14.79 -8.24 5.02
N SER A 245 -16.03 -7.85 4.69
CA SER A 245 -16.95 -8.64 3.85
C SER A 245 -17.23 -10.06 4.38
N ARG A 246 -17.06 -10.27 5.68
CA ARG A 246 -17.30 -11.56 6.33
C ARG A 246 -18.77 -11.75 6.67
N PRO A 247 -19.30 -12.99 6.61
CA PRO A 247 -20.71 -13.27 6.88
C PRO A 247 -21.03 -13.16 8.37
N ILE A 248 -22.11 -12.42 8.69
CA ILE A 248 -22.65 -12.32 10.06
C ILE A 248 -23.89 -13.21 10.17
N ARG A 249 -23.91 -14.07 11.17
CA ARG A 249 -25.07 -14.91 11.50
C ARG A 249 -25.66 -14.52 12.84
N VAL A 250 -26.84 -13.90 12.83
CA VAL A 250 -27.59 -13.57 14.03
C VAL A 250 -28.53 -14.73 14.42
N ARG A 251 -28.36 -15.25 15.64
CA ARG A 251 -29.24 -16.29 16.20
C ARG A 251 -29.96 -15.72 17.40
N HIS A 252 -31.27 -15.87 17.46
CA HIS A 252 -32.12 -15.39 18.54
C HIS A 252 -33.23 -16.39 18.88
N HIS A 253 -33.89 -16.23 20.04
CA HIS A 253 -35.09 -16.96 20.38
C HIS A 253 -36.29 -16.47 19.54
N ALA A 254 -37.24 -17.36 19.26
CA ALA A 254 -38.46 -17.04 18.51
C ALA A 254 -39.59 -16.56 19.45
N ASP A 255 -39.25 -15.76 20.44
CA ASP A 255 -40.17 -15.10 21.38
C ASP A 255 -40.10 -13.58 21.24
N GLY A 256 -40.89 -12.86 22.06
CA GLY A 256 -40.96 -11.40 22.01
C GLY A 256 -39.62 -10.73 22.27
N ASP A 257 -38.90 -11.20 23.28
CA ASP A 257 -37.62 -10.59 23.68
C ASP A 257 -36.54 -10.80 22.64
N GLY A 258 -36.44 -12.05 22.11
CA GLY A 258 -35.50 -12.37 21.03
C GLY A 258 -35.75 -11.56 19.76
N MET A 259 -37.03 -11.37 19.38
CA MET A 259 -37.40 -10.54 18.24
C MET A 259 -37.10 -9.06 18.47
N CYS A 260 -37.40 -8.53 19.65
CA CYS A 260 -37.11 -7.14 20.01
C CYS A 260 -35.63 -6.82 20.04
N ALA A 261 -34.78 -7.80 20.38
CA ALA A 261 -33.33 -7.65 20.38
C ALA A 261 -32.73 -7.76 18.98
N SER A 262 -33.14 -8.75 18.18
CA SER A 262 -32.51 -9.06 16.91
C SER A 262 -32.90 -8.12 15.75
N ILE A 263 -34.15 -7.67 15.70
CA ILE A 263 -34.64 -6.83 14.60
C ILE A 263 -33.88 -5.50 14.51
N PRO A 264 -33.65 -4.72 15.59
CA PRO A 264 -32.85 -3.50 15.52
C PRO A 264 -31.42 -3.73 15.06
N VAL A 265 -30.78 -4.82 15.52
CA VAL A 265 -29.41 -5.18 15.08
C VAL A 265 -29.38 -5.49 13.58
N GLN A 266 -30.35 -6.28 13.08
CA GLN A 266 -30.46 -6.56 11.65
C GLN A 266 -30.62 -5.27 10.84
N TYR A 267 -31.55 -4.39 11.22
CA TYR A 267 -31.75 -3.12 10.55
C TYR A 267 -30.50 -2.22 10.55
N ALA A 268 -29.78 -2.17 11.67
CA ALA A 268 -28.55 -1.40 11.78
C ALA A 268 -27.47 -1.94 10.83
N LEU A 269 -27.28 -3.25 10.81
CA LEU A 269 -26.31 -3.91 9.91
C LEU A 269 -26.68 -3.74 8.44
N GLU A 270 -27.95 -3.97 8.05
CA GLU A 270 -28.40 -3.75 6.68
C GLU A 270 -28.21 -2.30 6.23
N ARG A 271 -28.45 -1.36 7.13
CA ARG A 271 -28.26 0.07 6.85
C ARG A 271 -26.78 0.42 6.72
N PHE A 272 -25.91 -0.19 7.52
CA PHE A 272 -24.47 -0.02 7.43
C PHE A 272 -23.92 -0.60 6.14
N ILE A 273 -24.36 -1.79 5.73
CA ILE A 273 -24.00 -2.43 4.45
C ILE A 273 -24.44 -1.60 3.24
N ARG A 274 -25.65 -1.00 3.29
CA ARG A 274 -26.24 -0.23 2.17
C ARG A 274 -25.76 1.22 2.09
N ARG A 275 -24.96 1.71 3.05
CA ARG A 275 -24.36 3.05 2.91
C ARG A 275 -23.49 3.06 1.66
N PRO A 276 -23.73 3.99 0.70
CA PRO A 276 -22.84 4.13 -0.44
C PRO A 276 -21.47 4.53 0.11
N THR A 277 -20.56 3.59 0.06
CA THR A 277 -19.13 3.92 0.12
C THR A 277 -18.78 4.45 -1.27
N LYS A 278 -17.93 5.44 -1.38
CA LYS A 278 -17.41 5.93 -2.66
C LYS A 278 -16.70 4.82 -3.47
N THR A 279 -16.51 3.67 -2.88
CA THR A 279 -15.82 2.50 -3.43
C THR A 279 -16.77 1.32 -3.63
N PRO A 280 -16.70 0.60 -4.76
CA PRO A 280 -17.44 -0.64 -4.98
C PRO A 280 -16.95 -1.71 -4.00
N ARG A 281 -17.83 -2.13 -3.09
CA ARG A 281 -17.57 -3.28 -2.23
C ARG A 281 -17.73 -4.58 -3.03
N PRO A 282 -16.89 -5.60 -2.82
CA PRO A 282 -17.22 -6.94 -3.24
C PRO A 282 -18.57 -7.32 -2.61
N SER A 283 -19.46 -7.95 -3.39
CA SER A 283 -20.86 -8.17 -3.08
C SER A 283 -21.05 -8.97 -1.79
N ALA A 284 -21.29 -8.29 -0.68
CA ALA A 284 -21.78 -8.92 0.55
C ALA A 284 -23.26 -9.30 0.33
N THR A 285 -23.55 -10.58 0.16
CA THR A 285 -24.92 -11.09 0.05
C THR A 285 -25.51 -11.32 1.44
N CYS A 286 -26.46 -10.48 1.82
CA CYS A 286 -27.30 -10.75 2.98
C CYS A 286 -28.37 -11.78 2.60
N SER A 287 -28.21 -13.03 3.03
CA SER A 287 -29.22 -14.08 2.84
C SER A 287 -30.16 -14.06 4.05
N SER A 288 -31.42 -13.66 3.84
CA SER A 288 -32.46 -13.82 4.84
C SER A 288 -32.81 -15.30 4.99
N VAL A 289 -32.44 -15.92 6.09
CA VAL A 289 -32.88 -17.28 6.43
C VAL A 289 -34.25 -17.17 7.07
N SER A 290 -35.29 -17.62 6.36
CA SER A 290 -36.64 -17.79 6.92
C SER A 290 -36.62 -18.73 8.13
N PRO A 291 -37.35 -18.43 9.20
CA PRO A 291 -37.41 -19.28 10.39
C PRO A 291 -37.99 -20.65 10.02
N ARG A 292 -37.24 -21.73 10.26
CA ARG A 292 -37.80 -23.09 10.20
C ARG A 292 -38.82 -23.20 11.34
N ARG A 293 -40.08 -23.48 11.01
CA ARG A 293 -41.09 -23.84 11.98
C ARG A 293 -40.59 -25.02 12.80
N PRO A 294 -40.69 -24.98 14.14
CA PRO A 294 -40.44 -26.16 14.96
C PRO A 294 -41.49 -27.24 14.64
N PRO A 295 -41.14 -28.53 14.72
CA PRO A 295 -42.11 -29.61 14.53
C PRO A 295 -43.22 -29.48 15.56
N SER A 296 -44.47 -29.51 15.08
CA SER A 296 -45.66 -29.43 15.94
C SER A 296 -45.66 -30.55 16.94
N THR A 297 -45.38 -30.29 18.23
CA THR A 297 -45.66 -31.20 19.33
C THR A 297 -47.17 -31.28 19.48
N ARG A 298 -47.73 -32.39 19.03
CA ARG A 298 -49.11 -32.77 19.29
C ARG A 298 -49.25 -33.15 20.75
N TRP A 299 -49.78 -32.24 21.55
CA TRP A 299 -50.22 -32.61 22.90
C TRP A 299 -51.45 -33.52 22.75
N ARG A 300 -51.33 -34.80 23.15
CA ARG A 300 -52.49 -35.66 23.39
C ARG A 300 -53.05 -35.29 24.77
N LYS A 301 -54.37 -35.10 24.82
CA LYS A 301 -55.14 -35.00 26.06
C LYS A 301 -55.15 -36.33 26.79
#